data_f5ab0b7cbe74e3b5ea9d00b180c0741d
#
_entry.id   f5ab0b7cbe74e3b5ea9d00b180c0741d
#
_cell.length_a   1.000
_cell.length_b   1.000
_cell.length_c   1.000
_cell.angle_alpha   90.00
_cell.angle_beta   90.00
_cell.angle_gamma   90.00
#
_symmetry.space_group_name_H-M   'P 1'
#
loop_
_entity.id
_entity.type
_entity.pdbx_description
1 polymer ?
#
loop_
_entity_poly.entity_id
_entity_poly.type
_entity_poly.pdbx_seq_one_letter_code
_entity_poly.pdbx_strand_id
1 'polypeptide(L)'
;DRLMLLCPPQHGKSRITSERFPAYILGQEPTRDVVSASATAQLGEKFGREVRNCISSQEYRNLFPDTQLAEDSQAKGLWNTNHGGGYYAVGIGGALMGRGGELGIIDDPFATWEDAQSELVREKGWDWYTGTFYNRIRPGGSIIVIQHRMHEDDLVGRLLQQQAAGGDRWEVVELPATLEDPPWPERYDRAALERIKQISGNRKWSALYLQNPTPDDGTFFLREWFELFDPKKIPACHKYTTGDFAVTDDGGDFTEIATHGYGGDTLYLALDGWFGQKTADVWIEHTIDQFAR
;
A
#
# COMPACT_ATOMS: atom_id res chain seq x y z
N ASP A 1 -6.36 -20.02 -1.48
CA ASP A 1 -6.60 -19.02 -0.43
C ASP A 1 -5.91 -17.69 -0.77
N ARG A 2 -6.45 -16.59 -0.26
CA ARG A 2 -5.93 -15.24 -0.42
C ARG A 2 -5.85 -14.59 0.97
N LEU A 3 -4.68 -14.13 1.37
CA LEU A 3 -4.44 -13.53 2.68
C LEU A 3 -3.72 -12.19 2.54
N MET A 4 -4.18 -11.18 3.23
CA MET A 4 -3.47 -9.92 3.45
C MET A 4 -3.04 -9.82 4.90
N LEU A 5 -1.77 -9.53 5.15
CA LEU A 5 -1.25 -9.22 6.47
C LEU A 5 -0.75 -7.78 6.50
N LEU A 6 -1.50 -6.92 7.16
CA LEU A 6 -1.20 -5.49 7.28
C LEU A 6 -0.65 -5.24 8.68
N CYS A 7 0.61 -4.80 8.74
CA CYS A 7 1.32 -4.70 10.00
C CYS A 7 2.37 -3.57 9.91
N PRO A 8 2.60 -2.81 10.98
CA PRO A 8 3.55 -1.70 10.98
C PRO A 8 4.99 -2.12 10.62
N PRO A 9 5.83 -1.17 10.22
CA PRO A 9 7.24 -1.42 10.00
C PRO A 9 7.91 -2.04 11.23
N GLN A 10 8.86 -2.96 11.01
CA GLN A 10 9.70 -3.60 12.06
C GLN A 10 8.93 -4.43 13.12
N HIS A 11 7.67 -4.78 12.90
CA HIS A 11 6.88 -5.63 13.80
C HIS A 11 6.95 -7.13 13.46
N GLY A 12 7.95 -7.56 12.69
CA GLY A 12 8.23 -8.97 12.46
C GLY A 12 7.44 -9.65 11.34
N LYS A 13 6.59 -8.90 10.60
CA LYS A 13 5.75 -9.45 9.52
C LYS A 13 6.54 -10.32 8.53
N SER A 14 7.60 -9.80 7.93
CA SER A 14 8.41 -10.52 6.93
C SER A 14 9.14 -11.72 7.51
N ARG A 15 9.55 -11.66 8.81
CA ARG A 15 10.22 -12.78 9.46
C ARG A 15 9.31 -14.00 9.59
N ILE A 16 8.04 -13.77 9.87
CA ILE A 16 7.06 -14.86 9.98
C ILE A 16 6.68 -15.33 8.58
N THR A 17 6.24 -14.43 7.71
CA THR A 17 5.58 -14.78 6.45
C THR A 17 6.51 -15.02 5.28
N SER A 18 7.66 -14.33 5.20
CA SER A 18 8.58 -14.43 4.07
C SER A 18 9.83 -15.24 4.36
N GLU A 19 10.13 -15.52 5.65
CA GLU A 19 11.27 -16.34 6.05
C GLU A 19 10.85 -17.68 6.65
N ARG A 20 9.94 -17.72 7.63
CA ARG A 20 9.61 -18.97 8.37
C ARG A 20 8.48 -19.75 7.73
N PHE A 21 7.43 -19.07 7.29
CA PHE A 21 6.28 -19.75 6.69
C PHE A 21 6.62 -20.50 5.39
N PRO A 22 7.41 -19.98 4.44
CA PRO A 22 7.86 -20.76 3.28
C PRO A 22 8.66 -22.02 3.65
N ALA A 23 9.54 -21.90 4.64
CA ALA A 23 10.29 -23.06 5.13
C ALA A 23 9.35 -24.13 5.72
N TYR A 24 8.35 -23.71 6.51
CA TYR A 24 7.36 -24.61 7.07
C TYR A 24 6.54 -25.32 5.99
N ILE A 25 6.05 -24.57 4.99
CA ILE A 25 5.27 -25.15 3.87
C ILE A 25 6.10 -26.18 3.09
N LEU A 26 7.35 -25.83 2.78
CA LEU A 26 8.25 -26.76 2.07
C LEU A 26 8.63 -27.97 2.93
N GLY A 27 8.59 -27.86 4.24
CA GLY A 27 8.75 -28.99 5.15
C GLY A 27 7.56 -29.96 5.13
N GLN A 28 6.36 -29.41 5.05
CA GLN A 28 5.13 -30.21 4.95
C GLN A 28 4.93 -30.80 3.54
N GLU A 29 5.24 -30.00 2.51
CA GLU A 29 4.99 -30.34 1.12
C GLU A 29 6.22 -29.97 0.26
N PRO A 30 7.28 -30.80 0.29
CA PRO A 30 8.58 -30.45 -0.28
C PRO A 30 8.61 -30.42 -1.83
N THR A 31 7.52 -30.79 -2.47
CA THR A 31 7.34 -30.73 -3.94
C THR A 31 6.74 -29.41 -4.41
N ARG A 32 6.27 -28.54 -3.48
CA ARG A 32 5.68 -27.24 -3.83
C ARG A 32 6.71 -26.25 -4.30
N ASP A 33 6.26 -25.35 -5.17
CA ASP A 33 7.00 -24.18 -5.59
C ASP A 33 6.48 -22.93 -4.88
N VAL A 34 7.40 -22.13 -4.36
CA VAL A 34 7.14 -20.84 -3.71
C VAL A 34 7.69 -19.73 -4.59
N VAL A 35 6.85 -18.78 -4.96
CA VAL A 35 7.24 -17.55 -5.66
C VAL A 35 7.16 -16.38 -4.67
N SER A 36 8.29 -15.76 -4.36
CA SER A 36 8.39 -14.65 -3.41
C SER A 36 8.83 -13.39 -4.13
N ALA A 37 7.97 -12.37 -4.07
CA ALA A 37 8.20 -11.06 -4.67
C ALA A 37 8.38 -10.00 -3.60
N SER A 38 9.23 -9.02 -3.86
CA SER A 38 9.45 -7.84 -3.02
C SER A 38 9.71 -6.63 -3.90
N ALA A 39 9.69 -5.42 -3.33
CA ALA A 39 9.97 -4.20 -4.09
C ALA A 39 11.25 -4.29 -4.92
N THR A 40 12.28 -4.97 -4.41
CA THR A 40 13.55 -5.18 -5.13
C THR A 40 13.95 -6.66 -5.16
N ALA A 41 14.64 -7.08 -6.22
CA ALA A 41 15.19 -8.42 -6.32
C ALA A 41 16.15 -8.74 -5.16
N GLN A 42 16.96 -7.77 -4.73
CA GLN A 42 17.89 -7.92 -3.61
C GLN A 42 17.20 -8.26 -2.29
N LEU A 43 16.03 -7.65 -2.03
CA LEU A 43 15.23 -7.96 -0.84
C LEU A 43 14.65 -9.38 -0.93
N GLY A 44 14.12 -9.76 -2.08
CA GLY A 44 13.65 -11.13 -2.33
C GLY A 44 14.75 -12.18 -2.17
N GLU A 45 15.96 -11.92 -2.68
CA GLU A 45 17.13 -12.79 -2.49
C GLU A 45 17.55 -12.93 -1.03
N LYS A 46 17.42 -11.84 -0.25
CA LYS A 46 17.67 -11.89 1.20
C LYS A 46 16.69 -12.88 1.87
N PHE A 47 15.41 -12.77 1.57
CA PHE A 47 14.42 -13.72 2.11
C PHE A 47 14.71 -15.16 1.66
N GLY A 48 14.98 -15.37 0.37
CA GLY A 48 15.33 -16.70 -0.15
C GLY A 48 16.52 -17.31 0.57
N ARG A 49 17.56 -16.52 0.89
CA ARG A 49 18.69 -16.95 1.69
C ARG A 49 18.30 -17.33 3.11
N GLU A 50 17.42 -16.56 3.76
CA GLU A 50 16.97 -16.86 5.14
C GLU A 50 16.11 -18.12 5.19
N VAL A 51 15.23 -18.34 4.20
CA VAL A 51 14.48 -19.60 4.06
C VAL A 51 15.43 -20.79 3.86
N ARG A 52 16.40 -20.66 2.95
CA ARG A 52 17.42 -21.68 2.70
C ARG A 52 18.22 -22.00 3.96
N ASN A 53 18.68 -21.00 4.68
CA ASN A 53 19.42 -21.18 5.94
C ASN A 53 18.55 -21.87 7.00
N CYS A 54 17.26 -21.55 7.06
CA CYS A 54 16.30 -22.21 7.94
C CYS A 54 16.22 -23.73 7.63
N ILE A 55 16.04 -24.08 6.35
CA ILE A 55 15.96 -25.50 5.91
C ILE A 55 17.27 -26.25 6.20
N SER A 56 18.41 -25.56 6.16
CA SER A 56 19.72 -26.14 6.45
C SER A 56 19.99 -26.32 7.94
N SER A 57 19.17 -25.75 8.83
CA SER A 57 19.41 -25.80 10.28
C SER A 57 19.14 -27.20 10.86
N GLN A 58 19.76 -27.50 11.98
CA GLN A 58 19.55 -28.79 12.67
C GLN A 58 18.13 -28.91 13.23
N GLU A 59 17.60 -27.79 13.73
CA GLU A 59 16.23 -27.72 14.24
C GLU A 59 15.21 -28.04 13.17
N TYR A 60 15.40 -27.51 11.96
CA TYR A 60 14.51 -27.81 10.83
C TYR A 60 14.58 -29.29 10.43
N ARG A 61 15.79 -29.86 10.34
CA ARG A 61 15.98 -31.28 10.01
C ARG A 61 15.37 -32.21 11.05
N ASN A 62 15.32 -31.80 12.30
CA ASN A 62 14.66 -32.57 13.36
C ASN A 62 13.12 -32.57 13.18
N LEU A 63 12.54 -31.50 12.62
CA LEU A 63 11.11 -31.40 12.36
C LEU A 63 10.70 -32.01 11.02
N PHE A 64 11.54 -31.84 10.00
CA PHE A 64 11.30 -32.27 8.62
C PHE A 64 12.50 -33.04 8.08
N PRO A 65 12.74 -34.28 8.55
CA PRO A 65 13.96 -35.03 8.24
C PRO A 65 14.12 -35.37 6.76
N ASP A 66 13.00 -35.48 6.04
CA ASP A 66 12.98 -35.86 4.62
C ASP A 66 13.22 -34.68 3.67
N THR A 67 13.08 -33.44 4.17
CA THR A 67 13.23 -32.24 3.34
C THR A 67 14.61 -31.61 3.49
N GLN A 68 15.35 -31.57 2.38
CA GLN A 68 16.69 -30.99 2.28
C GLN A 68 16.78 -30.12 1.03
N LEU A 69 17.83 -29.31 0.94
CA LEU A 69 18.14 -28.60 -0.29
C LEU A 69 18.74 -29.57 -1.32
N ALA A 70 18.38 -29.38 -2.61
CA ALA A 70 19.04 -30.08 -3.70
C ALA A 70 20.52 -29.67 -3.78
N GLU A 71 21.41 -30.61 -4.05
CA GLU A 71 22.84 -30.35 -4.06
C GLU A 71 23.29 -29.40 -5.18
N ASP A 72 22.60 -29.41 -6.31
CA ASP A 72 22.90 -28.65 -7.52
C ASP A 72 22.14 -27.33 -7.67
N SER A 73 21.30 -26.96 -6.72
CA SER A 73 20.41 -25.79 -6.82
C SER A 73 20.32 -25.00 -5.51
N GLN A 74 21.33 -24.17 -5.23
CA GLN A 74 21.47 -23.47 -3.94
C GLN A 74 21.80 -21.98 -4.06
N ALA A 75 21.39 -21.29 -5.13
CA ALA A 75 21.57 -19.84 -5.27
C ALA A 75 20.71 -19.07 -4.22
N LYS A 76 21.04 -17.80 -3.97
CA LYS A 76 20.41 -17.02 -2.89
C LYS A 76 18.89 -16.85 -3.05
N GLY A 77 18.45 -16.58 -4.27
CA GLY A 77 17.03 -16.32 -4.57
C GLY A 77 16.40 -17.41 -5.45
N LEU A 78 17.15 -18.50 -5.72
CA LEU A 78 16.71 -19.58 -6.61
C LEU A 78 17.34 -20.88 -6.16
N TRP A 79 16.53 -21.74 -5.59
CA TRP A 79 16.98 -23.06 -5.13
C TRP A 79 15.82 -24.06 -5.10
N ASN A 80 16.17 -25.33 -5.05
CA ASN A 80 15.19 -26.41 -5.04
C ASN A 80 15.37 -27.29 -3.79
N THR A 81 14.31 -28.00 -3.42
CA THR A 81 14.37 -29.11 -2.48
C THR A 81 14.83 -30.38 -3.17
N ASN A 82 15.27 -31.38 -2.41
CA ASN A 82 15.59 -32.73 -2.90
C ASN A 82 14.36 -33.50 -3.44
N HIS A 83 13.14 -32.95 -3.28
CA HIS A 83 11.89 -33.47 -3.81
C HIS A 83 11.37 -32.71 -5.05
N GLY A 84 12.16 -31.79 -5.58
CA GLY A 84 11.82 -31.02 -6.80
C GLY A 84 10.97 -29.79 -6.62
N GLY A 85 10.49 -29.47 -5.41
CA GLY A 85 9.91 -28.17 -5.12
C GLY A 85 10.97 -27.08 -5.11
N GLY A 86 10.57 -25.81 -5.11
CA GLY A 86 11.52 -24.73 -5.23
C GLY A 86 11.10 -23.42 -4.57
N TYR A 87 12.07 -22.52 -4.48
CA TYR A 87 11.86 -21.14 -4.03
C TYR A 87 12.44 -20.19 -5.08
N TYR A 88 11.61 -19.24 -5.51
CA TYR A 88 11.95 -18.27 -6.55
C TYR A 88 11.72 -16.85 -6.05
N ALA A 89 12.80 -16.12 -5.83
CA ALA A 89 12.75 -14.72 -5.47
C ALA A 89 12.73 -13.82 -6.72
N VAL A 90 11.92 -12.77 -6.70
CA VAL A 90 11.81 -11.80 -7.79
C VAL A 90 11.58 -10.40 -7.24
N GLY A 91 12.07 -9.38 -7.91
CA GLY A 91 11.65 -8.00 -7.70
C GLY A 91 10.35 -7.70 -8.45
N ILE A 92 9.51 -6.81 -7.93
CA ILE A 92 8.33 -6.31 -8.66
C ILE A 92 8.78 -5.71 -10.00
N GLY A 93 8.05 -6.01 -11.07
CA GLY A 93 8.46 -5.72 -12.45
C GLY A 93 9.40 -6.76 -13.08
N GLY A 94 9.93 -7.70 -12.28
CA GLY A 94 10.81 -8.75 -12.77
C GLY A 94 10.07 -9.86 -13.53
N ALA A 95 10.81 -10.57 -14.39
CA ALA A 95 10.26 -11.65 -15.20
C ALA A 95 10.14 -12.95 -14.40
N LEU A 96 9.00 -13.63 -14.53
CA LEU A 96 8.74 -14.97 -13.98
C LEU A 96 8.58 -16.04 -15.09
N MET A 97 9.34 -15.90 -16.17
CA MET A 97 9.21 -16.79 -17.33
C MET A 97 9.54 -18.24 -16.98
N GLY A 98 8.63 -19.17 -17.36
CA GLY A 98 8.82 -20.61 -17.14
C GLY A 98 8.70 -21.04 -15.67
N ARG A 99 8.34 -20.15 -14.75
CA ARG A 99 8.23 -20.43 -13.31
C ARG A 99 6.85 -20.10 -12.81
N GLY A 100 6.33 -20.94 -11.96
CA GLY A 100 5.06 -20.73 -11.27
C GLY A 100 5.10 -21.46 -9.93
N GLY A 101 4.09 -21.24 -9.08
CA GLY A 101 4.07 -21.87 -7.76
C GLY A 101 2.67 -22.09 -7.22
N GLU A 102 2.59 -22.91 -6.22
CA GLU A 102 1.39 -23.12 -5.41
C GLU A 102 1.26 -22.08 -4.28
N LEU A 103 2.37 -21.43 -3.92
CA LEU A 103 2.39 -20.35 -2.95
C LEU A 103 3.07 -19.10 -3.54
N GLY A 104 2.31 -18.02 -3.68
CA GLY A 104 2.81 -16.70 -4.01
C GLY A 104 2.87 -15.82 -2.78
N ILE A 105 3.99 -15.12 -2.58
CA ILE A 105 4.18 -14.17 -1.48
C ILE A 105 4.61 -12.84 -2.09
N ILE A 106 3.95 -11.75 -1.70
CA ILE A 106 4.37 -10.38 -2.02
C ILE A 106 4.63 -9.65 -0.71
N ASP A 107 5.88 -9.27 -0.47
CA ASP A 107 6.32 -8.61 0.75
C ASP A 107 6.83 -7.20 0.47
N ASP A 108 6.16 -6.21 1.05
CA ASP A 108 6.42 -4.78 0.91
C ASP A 108 6.66 -4.39 -0.57
N PRO A 109 5.59 -4.24 -1.38
CA PRO A 109 5.69 -4.06 -2.82
C PRO A 109 6.29 -2.71 -3.24
N PHE A 110 6.40 -1.73 -2.36
CA PHE A 110 7.01 -0.43 -2.59
C PHE A 110 8.28 -0.29 -1.74
N ALA A 111 9.37 0.18 -2.35
CA ALA A 111 10.65 0.32 -1.65
C ALA A 111 10.68 1.56 -0.75
N THR A 112 10.03 2.63 -1.16
CA THR A 112 10.04 3.92 -0.45
C THR A 112 8.62 4.49 -0.33
N TRP A 113 8.48 5.49 0.55
CA TRP A 113 7.24 6.26 0.65
C TRP A 113 6.91 6.96 -0.67
N GLU A 114 7.93 7.54 -1.31
CA GLU A 114 7.82 8.27 -2.58
C GLU A 114 7.36 7.35 -3.72
N ASP A 115 7.83 6.10 -3.76
CA ASP A 115 7.37 5.11 -4.73
C ASP A 115 5.86 4.86 -4.59
N ALA A 116 5.38 4.72 -3.37
CA ALA A 116 3.96 4.50 -3.11
C ALA A 116 3.08 5.72 -3.44
N GLN A 117 3.64 6.95 -3.36
CA GLN A 117 2.92 8.17 -3.75
C GLN A 117 2.89 8.35 -5.28
N SER A 118 3.81 7.74 -6.03
CA SER A 118 3.85 7.83 -7.49
C SER A 118 2.78 6.94 -8.14
N GLU A 119 1.81 7.54 -8.82
CA GLU A 119 0.77 6.82 -9.58
C GLU A 119 1.41 5.86 -10.60
N LEU A 120 2.41 6.34 -11.34
CA LEU A 120 3.12 5.52 -12.33
C LEU A 120 3.75 4.26 -11.72
N VAL A 121 4.30 4.35 -10.50
CA VAL A 121 4.91 3.20 -9.80
C VAL A 121 3.80 2.25 -9.33
N ARG A 122 2.69 2.76 -8.80
CA ARG A 122 1.54 1.94 -8.41
C ARG A 122 0.94 1.21 -9.60
N GLU A 123 0.77 1.90 -10.74
CA GLU A 123 0.29 1.30 -11.99
C GLU A 123 1.20 0.19 -12.49
N LYS A 124 2.50 0.41 -12.59
CA LYS A 124 3.47 -0.62 -12.97
C LYS A 124 3.43 -1.83 -12.04
N GLY A 125 3.29 -1.62 -10.74
CA GLY A 125 3.14 -2.70 -9.76
C GLY A 125 1.86 -3.50 -9.98
N TRP A 126 0.76 -2.82 -10.26
CA TRP A 126 -0.53 -3.43 -10.58
C TRP A 126 -0.51 -4.24 -11.88
N ASP A 127 0.04 -3.67 -12.95
CA ASP A 127 0.18 -4.35 -14.23
C ASP A 127 1.05 -5.59 -14.11
N TRP A 128 2.13 -5.50 -13.34
CA TRP A 128 2.98 -6.66 -13.08
C TRP A 128 2.24 -7.72 -12.26
N TYR A 129 1.47 -7.33 -11.24
CA TYR A 129 0.67 -8.26 -10.46
C TYR A 129 -0.33 -9.00 -11.35
N THR A 130 -1.12 -8.28 -12.13
CA THR A 130 -2.20 -8.85 -12.97
C THR A 130 -1.67 -9.58 -14.19
N GLY A 131 -0.68 -9.02 -14.86
CA GLY A 131 -0.13 -9.55 -16.12
C GLY A 131 0.94 -10.63 -15.94
N THR A 132 1.65 -10.63 -14.82
CA THR A 132 2.77 -11.54 -14.60
C THR A 132 2.57 -12.43 -13.37
N PHE A 133 2.49 -11.86 -12.17
CA PHE A 133 2.54 -12.65 -10.93
C PHE A 133 1.32 -13.55 -10.76
N TYR A 134 0.12 -13.01 -10.89
CA TYR A 134 -1.13 -13.75 -10.70
C TYR A 134 -1.23 -14.95 -11.64
N ASN A 135 -0.81 -14.78 -12.89
CA ASN A 135 -0.81 -15.83 -13.92
C ASN A 135 0.24 -16.94 -13.70
N ARG A 136 1.11 -16.77 -12.71
CA ARG A 136 2.11 -17.78 -12.30
C ARG A 136 1.70 -18.58 -11.08
N ILE A 137 0.61 -18.21 -10.45
CA ILE A 137 0.06 -19.01 -9.36
C ILE A 137 -0.82 -20.10 -9.97
N ARG A 138 -0.48 -21.35 -9.69
CA ARG A 138 -1.18 -22.52 -10.23
C ARG A 138 -2.63 -22.56 -9.73
N PRO A 139 -3.56 -23.17 -10.47
CA PRO A 139 -4.94 -23.36 -10.00
C PRO A 139 -4.97 -24.03 -8.61
N GLY A 140 -5.73 -23.44 -7.68
CA GLY A 140 -5.75 -23.88 -6.27
C GLY A 140 -4.61 -23.34 -5.42
N GLY A 141 -3.65 -22.63 -5.99
CA GLY A 141 -2.55 -22.00 -5.24
C GLY A 141 -3.01 -20.82 -4.39
N SER A 142 -2.21 -20.50 -3.39
CA SER A 142 -2.46 -19.44 -2.40
C SER A 142 -1.61 -18.20 -2.68
N ILE A 143 -2.15 -17.02 -2.36
CA ILE A 143 -1.39 -15.76 -2.41
C ILE A 143 -1.45 -15.09 -1.04
N ILE A 144 -0.27 -14.65 -0.56
CA ILE A 144 -0.13 -13.82 0.64
C ILE A 144 0.45 -12.47 0.23
N VAL A 145 -0.22 -11.39 0.59
CA VAL A 145 0.29 -10.03 0.44
C VAL A 145 0.58 -9.48 1.84
N ILE A 146 1.83 -9.10 2.06
CA ILE A 146 2.30 -8.57 3.34
C ILE A 146 2.81 -7.16 3.09
N GLN A 147 2.24 -6.19 3.76
CA GLN A 147 2.75 -4.81 3.70
C GLN A 147 2.33 -3.99 4.93
N HIS A 148 2.92 -2.84 5.09
CA HIS A 148 2.32 -1.71 5.77
C HIS A 148 1.69 -0.81 4.71
N ARG A 149 0.56 -0.19 5.04
CA ARG A 149 -0.14 0.69 4.08
C ARG A 149 0.65 1.97 3.86
N MET A 150 0.74 2.44 2.63
CA MET A 150 1.43 3.67 2.27
C MET A 150 0.56 4.65 1.48
N HIS A 151 -0.44 4.14 0.77
CA HIS A 151 -1.36 4.91 -0.05
C HIS A 151 -2.71 4.18 -0.11
N GLU A 152 -3.81 4.91 -0.28
CA GLU A 152 -5.13 4.28 -0.43
C GLU A 152 -5.21 3.40 -1.69
N ASP A 153 -4.58 3.84 -2.78
CA ASP A 153 -4.46 3.14 -4.06
C ASP A 153 -3.16 2.29 -4.15
N ASP A 154 -2.65 1.79 -3.03
CA ASP A 154 -1.55 0.82 -3.03
C ASP A 154 -2.05 -0.57 -3.49
N LEU A 155 -1.15 -1.57 -3.59
CA LEU A 155 -1.53 -2.90 -4.07
C LEU A 155 -2.70 -3.49 -3.27
N VAL A 156 -2.71 -3.35 -1.95
CA VAL A 156 -3.81 -3.83 -1.10
C VAL A 156 -5.10 -3.05 -1.38
N GLY A 157 -5.03 -1.73 -1.52
CA GLY A 157 -6.19 -0.91 -1.87
C GLY A 157 -6.86 -1.37 -3.16
N ARG A 158 -6.07 -1.59 -4.22
CA ARG A 158 -6.57 -2.09 -5.53
C ARG A 158 -7.15 -3.50 -5.44
N LEU A 159 -6.52 -4.40 -4.68
CA LEU A 159 -7.04 -5.75 -4.46
C LEU A 159 -8.38 -5.75 -3.70
N LEU A 160 -8.54 -4.88 -2.71
CA LEU A 160 -9.80 -4.72 -1.98
C LEU A 160 -10.90 -4.11 -2.87
N GLN A 161 -10.56 -3.15 -3.72
CA GLN A 161 -11.50 -2.61 -4.73
C GLN A 161 -11.93 -3.70 -5.73
N GLN A 162 -10.98 -4.52 -6.19
CA GLN A 162 -11.28 -5.65 -7.07
C GLN A 162 -12.18 -6.68 -6.38
N GLN A 163 -11.95 -6.99 -5.11
CA GLN A 163 -12.82 -7.86 -4.31
C GLN A 163 -14.25 -7.30 -4.25
N ALA A 164 -14.41 -6.00 -4.00
CA ALA A 164 -15.71 -5.33 -3.97
C ALA A 164 -16.43 -5.39 -5.32
N ALA A 165 -15.68 -5.45 -6.43
CA ALA A 165 -16.20 -5.62 -7.79
C ALA A 165 -16.42 -7.10 -8.19
N GLY A 166 -16.30 -8.06 -7.25
CA GLY A 166 -16.55 -9.48 -7.48
C GLY A 166 -15.32 -10.32 -7.81
N GLY A 167 -14.12 -9.78 -7.59
CA GLY A 167 -12.86 -10.52 -7.72
C GLY A 167 -12.57 -11.49 -6.57
N ASP A 168 -11.31 -11.91 -6.45
CA ASP A 168 -10.86 -12.83 -5.39
C ASP A 168 -11.25 -12.33 -4.01
N ARG A 169 -11.73 -13.25 -3.16
CA ARG A 169 -12.04 -12.95 -1.76
C ARG A 169 -10.76 -13.06 -0.93
N TRP A 170 -10.40 -11.99 -0.24
CA TRP A 170 -9.25 -11.89 0.63
C TRP A 170 -9.65 -11.96 2.11
N GLU A 171 -8.92 -12.76 2.86
CA GLU A 171 -8.90 -12.65 4.32
C GLU A 171 -7.89 -11.56 4.69
N VAL A 172 -8.32 -10.58 5.50
CA VAL A 172 -7.49 -9.45 5.90
C VAL A 172 -7.20 -9.54 7.38
N VAL A 173 -5.92 -9.69 7.72
CA VAL A 173 -5.40 -9.61 9.08
C VAL A 173 -4.70 -8.28 9.23
N GLU A 174 -5.28 -7.40 10.03
CA GLU A 174 -4.78 -6.06 10.26
C GLU A 174 -4.33 -5.91 11.73
N LEU A 175 -3.10 -5.47 11.91
CA LEU A 175 -2.45 -5.30 13.21
C LEU A 175 -1.98 -3.84 13.36
N PRO A 176 -2.88 -2.90 13.66
CA PRO A 176 -2.51 -1.51 13.85
C PRO A 176 -1.72 -1.32 15.15
N ALA A 177 -0.71 -0.45 15.14
CA ALA A 177 0.00 -0.05 16.35
C ALA A 177 -0.63 1.21 16.94
N THR A 178 -1.67 1.04 17.75
CA THR A 178 -2.27 2.16 18.50
C THR A 178 -1.44 2.50 19.73
N LEU A 179 -1.59 3.72 20.24
CA LEU A 179 -0.91 4.12 21.48
C LEU A 179 -1.52 3.45 22.72
N GLU A 180 -2.79 3.07 22.63
CA GLU A 180 -3.54 2.43 23.71
C GLU A 180 -3.28 0.92 23.77
N ASP A 181 -3.09 0.30 22.61
CA ASP A 181 -2.87 -1.15 22.48
C ASP A 181 -1.75 -1.43 21.47
N PRO A 182 -0.48 -1.31 21.88
CA PRO A 182 0.66 -1.64 21.02
C PRO A 182 0.68 -3.15 20.72
N PRO A 183 0.81 -3.56 19.45
CA PRO A 183 0.81 -4.99 19.10
C PRO A 183 2.06 -5.75 19.56
N TRP A 184 3.11 -5.02 19.97
CA TRP A 184 4.33 -5.61 20.54
C TRP A 184 4.92 -4.68 21.61
N PRO A 185 4.28 -4.60 22.82
CA PRO A 185 4.64 -3.62 23.84
C PRO A 185 6.05 -3.80 24.42
N GLU A 186 6.60 -5.04 24.43
CA GLU A 186 7.95 -5.30 24.90
C GLU A 186 9.04 -4.67 24.02
N ARG A 187 8.73 -4.41 22.75
CA ARG A 187 9.65 -3.78 21.78
C ARG A 187 9.28 -2.34 21.47
N TYR A 188 7.99 -2.08 21.35
CA TYR A 188 7.42 -0.78 21.01
C TYR A 188 6.36 -0.42 22.05
N ASP A 189 6.83 0.08 23.19
CA ASP A 189 5.95 0.62 24.21
C ASP A 189 5.29 1.93 23.74
N ARG A 190 4.32 2.41 24.49
CA ARG A 190 3.60 3.64 24.20
C ARG A 190 4.55 4.82 23.97
N ALA A 191 5.58 4.97 24.80
CA ALA A 191 6.51 6.10 24.70
C ALA A 191 7.37 6.04 23.41
N ALA A 192 7.74 4.83 22.98
CA ALA A 192 8.42 4.63 21.69
C ALA A 192 7.51 5.00 20.52
N LEU A 193 6.24 4.56 20.54
CA LEU A 193 5.25 4.87 19.51
C LEU A 193 4.91 6.37 19.47
N GLU A 194 4.80 7.04 20.61
CA GLU A 194 4.61 8.50 20.67
C GLU A 194 5.76 9.27 20.00
N ARG A 195 7.01 8.87 20.27
CA ARG A 195 8.19 9.47 19.59
C ARG A 195 8.15 9.25 18.07
N ILE A 196 7.81 8.05 17.64
CA ILE A 196 7.68 7.73 16.23
C ILE A 196 6.59 8.59 15.58
N LYS A 197 5.44 8.73 16.22
CA LYS A 197 4.33 9.56 15.73
C LYS A 197 4.75 11.02 15.57
N GLN A 198 5.46 11.58 16.56
CA GLN A 198 5.95 12.95 16.49
C GLN A 198 6.90 13.19 15.31
N ILE A 199 7.81 12.23 15.04
CA ILE A 199 8.79 12.33 13.94
C ILE A 199 8.13 12.10 12.58
N SER A 200 7.24 11.11 12.48
CA SER A 200 6.60 10.71 11.21
C SER A 200 5.54 11.70 10.76
N GLY A 201 4.91 12.41 11.68
CA GLY A 201 3.73 13.23 11.44
C GLY A 201 2.46 12.40 11.25
N ASN A 202 1.30 13.06 11.29
CA ASN A 202 0.00 12.39 11.34
C ASN A 202 -0.27 11.51 10.10
N ARG A 203 0.07 11.97 8.90
CA ARG A 203 -0.18 11.24 7.64
C ARG A 203 0.56 9.91 7.59
N LYS A 204 1.88 9.93 7.81
CA LYS A 204 2.68 8.70 7.82
C LYS A 204 2.32 7.80 8.99
N TRP A 205 1.99 8.38 10.15
CA TRP A 205 1.51 7.61 11.29
C TRP A 205 0.21 6.86 10.97
N SER A 206 -0.79 7.55 10.41
CA SER A 206 -2.07 6.92 10.03
C SER A 206 -1.86 5.79 9.03
N ALA A 207 -1.06 6.02 8.00
CA ALA A 207 -0.80 5.03 6.96
C ALA A 207 0.01 3.83 7.50
N LEU A 208 1.22 4.07 7.99
CA LEU A 208 2.20 3.03 8.28
C LEU A 208 1.90 2.28 9.59
N TYR A 209 1.36 2.97 10.60
CA TYR A 209 1.16 2.41 11.93
C TYR A 209 -0.29 2.04 12.22
N LEU A 210 -1.25 2.86 11.79
CA LEU A 210 -2.66 2.52 11.93
C LEU A 210 -3.23 1.76 10.72
N GLN A 211 -2.45 1.49 9.70
CA GLN A 211 -2.83 0.83 8.45
C GLN A 211 -3.96 1.55 7.69
N ASN A 212 -4.18 2.81 7.99
CA ASN A 212 -5.24 3.65 7.41
C ASN A 212 -4.62 4.81 6.62
N PRO A 213 -4.20 4.58 5.36
CA PRO A 213 -3.73 5.64 4.50
C PRO A 213 -4.88 6.58 4.17
N THR A 214 -4.63 7.87 4.33
CA THR A 214 -5.58 8.93 3.99
C THR A 214 -5.22 9.51 2.62
N PRO A 215 -6.21 9.91 1.81
CA PRO A 215 -5.99 10.59 0.54
C PRO A 215 -5.09 11.82 0.69
N ASP A 216 -4.40 12.18 -0.38
CA ASP A 216 -3.60 13.40 -0.43
C ASP A 216 -4.42 14.66 -0.13
N ASP A 217 -5.70 14.61 -0.45
CA ASP A 217 -6.61 15.74 -0.46
C ASP A 217 -7.32 16.02 0.88
N GLY A 218 -7.03 15.29 1.97
CA GLY A 218 -7.92 15.35 3.14
C GLY A 218 -7.32 15.47 4.53
N THR A 219 -5.98 15.40 4.70
CA THR A 219 -5.41 15.38 6.06
C THR A 219 -5.07 16.73 6.65
N PHE A 220 -5.00 17.77 5.83
CA PHE A 220 -4.75 19.13 6.32
C PHE A 220 -6.00 19.74 6.97
N PHE A 221 -7.18 19.39 6.45
CA PHE A 221 -8.46 19.82 6.98
C PHE A 221 -9.30 18.62 7.40
N LEU A 222 -9.65 18.51 8.68
CA LEU A 222 -10.57 17.48 9.16
C LEU A 222 -12.01 17.92 8.89
N ARG A 223 -12.85 17.04 8.35
CA ARG A 223 -14.27 17.33 8.06
C ARG A 223 -15.02 17.85 9.27
N GLU A 224 -14.68 17.39 10.45
CA GLU A 224 -15.26 17.82 11.72
C GLU A 224 -14.97 19.29 12.09
N TRP A 225 -13.99 19.92 11.43
CA TRP A 225 -13.69 21.35 11.61
C TRP A 225 -14.63 22.25 10.81
N PHE A 226 -15.39 21.67 9.87
CA PHE A 226 -16.30 22.42 9.01
C PHE A 226 -17.73 22.25 9.48
N GLU A 227 -18.35 23.34 9.89
CA GLU A 227 -19.77 23.40 10.16
C GLU A 227 -20.54 23.79 8.88
N LEU A 228 -21.60 23.05 8.61
CA LEU A 228 -22.50 23.41 7.51
C LEU A 228 -23.38 24.59 7.94
N PHE A 229 -23.47 25.60 7.11
CA PHE A 229 -24.31 26.77 7.35
C PHE A 229 -25.43 26.88 6.30
N ASP A 230 -26.47 27.57 6.67
CA ASP A 230 -27.57 27.95 5.75
C ASP A 230 -27.16 29.22 4.97
N PRO A 231 -27.01 29.15 3.63
CA PRO A 231 -26.61 30.32 2.83
C PRO A 231 -27.47 31.54 3.00
N LYS A 232 -28.76 31.36 3.39
CA LYS A 232 -29.71 32.45 3.64
C LYS A 232 -29.50 33.16 4.97
N LYS A 233 -28.67 32.63 5.85
CA LYS A 233 -28.41 33.15 7.20
C LYS A 233 -27.02 33.74 7.36
N ILE A 234 -26.25 33.86 6.27
CA ILE A 234 -24.94 34.47 6.32
C ILE A 234 -25.07 35.97 6.60
N PRO A 235 -24.37 36.48 7.62
CA PRO A 235 -24.34 37.90 7.88
C PRO A 235 -23.60 38.66 6.78
N ALA A 236 -23.72 39.99 6.77
CA ALA A 236 -22.89 40.81 5.89
C ALA A 236 -21.39 40.52 6.15
N CYS A 237 -20.67 40.14 5.13
CA CYS A 237 -19.26 39.75 5.21
C CYS A 237 -18.46 40.32 4.03
N HIS A 238 -17.16 40.46 4.22
CA HIS A 238 -16.26 40.77 3.10
C HIS A 238 -16.11 39.53 2.22
N LYS A 239 -16.26 39.68 0.92
CA LYS A 239 -16.12 38.61 -0.04
C LYS A 239 -14.71 38.63 -0.65
N TYR A 240 -14.13 37.44 -0.81
CA TYR A 240 -12.84 37.20 -1.45
C TYR A 240 -13.01 36.09 -2.46
N THR A 241 -12.52 36.29 -3.67
CA THR A 241 -12.51 35.25 -4.70
C THR A 241 -11.09 34.75 -4.87
N THR A 242 -10.92 33.43 -4.81
CA THR A 242 -9.66 32.74 -5.07
C THR A 242 -9.80 31.91 -6.34
N GLY A 243 -8.70 31.70 -7.07
CA GLY A 243 -8.71 30.84 -8.24
C GLY A 243 -7.42 30.02 -8.32
N ASP A 244 -7.58 28.75 -8.62
CA ASP A 244 -6.52 27.85 -9.05
C ASP A 244 -6.74 27.56 -10.54
N PHE A 245 -5.82 28.01 -11.38
CA PHE A 245 -6.01 28.06 -12.82
C PHE A 245 -5.18 27.00 -13.53
N ALA A 246 -5.83 26.01 -14.14
CA ALA A 246 -5.18 25.06 -15.03
C ALA A 246 -4.84 25.71 -16.39
N VAL A 247 -3.70 25.35 -16.93
CA VAL A 247 -3.17 25.90 -18.20
C VAL A 247 -3.62 25.11 -19.42
N THR A 248 -4.11 23.87 -19.23
CA THR A 248 -4.44 22.94 -20.31
C THR A 248 -5.91 22.50 -20.27
N ASP A 249 -6.52 22.38 -21.44
CA ASP A 249 -7.90 21.95 -21.64
C ASP A 249 -8.06 20.46 -22.01
N ASP A 250 -6.93 19.74 -22.21
CA ASP A 250 -6.90 18.32 -22.61
C ASP A 250 -6.27 17.45 -21.52
N GLY A 251 -7.09 16.93 -20.59
CA GLY A 251 -6.65 15.89 -19.63
C GLY A 251 -5.66 16.36 -18.55
N GLY A 252 -5.52 17.66 -18.33
CA GLY A 252 -4.74 18.27 -17.25
C GLY A 252 -5.57 18.53 -15.99
N ASP A 253 -5.02 19.36 -15.11
CA ASP A 253 -5.69 19.79 -13.87
C ASP A 253 -6.98 20.59 -14.14
N PHE A 254 -7.84 20.65 -13.12
CA PHE A 254 -9.05 21.46 -13.17
C PHE A 254 -8.76 22.90 -12.76
N THR A 255 -9.48 23.85 -13.35
CA THR A 255 -9.56 25.22 -12.82
C THR A 255 -10.67 25.26 -11.77
N GLU A 256 -10.35 25.79 -10.61
CA GLU A 256 -11.31 26.06 -9.54
C GLU A 256 -11.32 27.55 -9.21
N ILE A 257 -12.51 28.15 -9.14
CA ILE A 257 -12.72 29.53 -8.75
C ILE A 257 -13.76 29.49 -7.63
N ALA A 258 -13.42 30.01 -6.45
CA ALA A 258 -14.31 29.99 -5.30
C ALA A 258 -14.38 31.36 -4.62
N THR A 259 -15.59 31.79 -4.26
CA THR A 259 -15.83 32.99 -3.46
C THR A 259 -16.07 32.60 -2.01
N HIS A 260 -15.36 33.26 -1.12
CA HIS A 260 -15.40 33.07 0.32
C HIS A 260 -15.85 34.36 1.01
N GLY A 261 -16.44 34.24 2.19
CA GLY A 261 -16.81 35.38 2.99
C GLY A 261 -16.09 35.42 4.35
N TYR A 262 -15.69 36.58 4.80
CA TYR A 262 -15.11 36.74 6.13
C TYR A 262 -15.87 37.85 6.90
N GLY A 263 -16.36 37.55 8.07
CA GLY A 263 -17.06 38.50 8.93
C GLY A 263 -17.35 37.92 10.30
N GLY A 264 -17.27 38.75 11.35
CA GLY A 264 -17.55 38.36 12.74
C GLY A 264 -16.65 37.22 13.23
N ASP A 265 -15.36 37.20 12.84
CA ASP A 265 -14.38 36.15 13.15
C ASP A 265 -14.68 34.77 12.54
N THR A 266 -15.60 34.73 11.57
CA THR A 266 -15.96 33.48 10.87
C THR A 266 -15.58 33.57 9.40
N LEU A 267 -14.95 32.49 8.89
CA LEU A 267 -14.66 32.29 7.47
C LEU A 267 -15.73 31.37 6.87
N TYR A 268 -16.50 31.89 5.92
CA TYR A 268 -17.47 31.14 5.14
C TYR A 268 -16.83 30.67 3.85
N LEU A 269 -16.63 29.36 3.70
CA LEU A 269 -15.99 28.77 2.53
C LEU A 269 -17.03 28.49 1.44
N ALA A 270 -16.62 28.68 0.18
CA ALA A 270 -17.41 28.32 -0.99
C ALA A 270 -18.85 28.88 -1.00
N LEU A 271 -18.99 30.19 -0.81
CA LEU A 271 -20.29 30.89 -0.94
C LEU A 271 -20.85 30.79 -2.36
N ASP A 272 -19.97 30.83 -3.34
CA ASP A 272 -20.21 30.64 -4.76
C ASP A 272 -18.93 30.07 -5.40
N GLY A 273 -19.02 29.41 -6.52
CA GLY A 273 -17.85 28.84 -7.17
C GLY A 273 -18.12 28.25 -8.55
N TRP A 274 -17.05 28.06 -9.28
CA TRP A 274 -17.03 27.35 -10.55
C TRP A 274 -15.86 26.37 -10.58
N PHE A 275 -16.09 25.18 -11.14
CA PHE A 275 -15.11 24.13 -11.25
C PHE A 275 -15.23 23.46 -12.62
N GLY A 276 -14.12 23.32 -13.34
CA GLY A 276 -14.14 22.66 -14.65
C GLY A 276 -12.81 22.66 -15.39
N GLN A 277 -12.74 21.84 -16.43
CA GLN A 277 -11.65 21.86 -17.42
C GLN A 277 -12.15 22.58 -18.65
N LYS A 278 -11.74 23.81 -18.84
CA LYS A 278 -12.12 24.66 -19.98
C LYS A 278 -10.96 25.59 -20.36
N THR A 279 -11.06 26.13 -21.57
CA THR A 279 -10.14 27.15 -22.09
C THR A 279 -10.14 28.44 -21.26
N ALA A 280 -9.06 29.20 -21.35
CA ALA A 280 -8.85 30.40 -20.52
C ALA A 280 -9.96 31.44 -20.65
N ASP A 281 -10.55 31.59 -21.82
CA ASP A 281 -11.66 32.50 -22.07
C ASP A 281 -12.89 32.18 -21.22
N VAL A 282 -13.20 30.90 -21.04
CA VAL A 282 -14.36 30.46 -20.25
C VAL A 282 -14.15 30.73 -18.76
N TRP A 283 -13.02 30.35 -18.17
CA TRP A 283 -12.82 30.58 -16.74
C TRP A 283 -12.57 32.08 -16.40
N ILE A 284 -12.05 32.89 -17.34
CA ILE A 284 -11.98 34.34 -17.20
C ILE A 284 -13.38 34.95 -17.08
N GLU A 285 -14.31 34.55 -17.94
CA GLU A 285 -15.71 35.00 -17.84
C GLU A 285 -16.34 34.63 -16.50
N HIS A 286 -16.16 33.40 -16.03
CA HIS A 286 -16.66 32.97 -14.73
C HIS A 286 -16.02 33.77 -13.57
N THR A 287 -14.73 34.08 -13.67
CA THR A 287 -14.05 34.91 -12.66
C THR A 287 -14.68 36.32 -12.61
N ILE A 288 -14.89 36.94 -13.77
CA ILE A 288 -15.51 38.28 -13.84
C ILE A 288 -16.93 38.27 -13.30
N ASP A 289 -17.72 37.25 -13.63
CA ASP A 289 -19.08 37.11 -13.15
C ASP A 289 -19.16 36.96 -11.61
N GLN A 290 -18.19 36.26 -11.00
CA GLN A 290 -18.11 36.11 -9.54
C GLN A 290 -17.72 37.42 -8.84
N PHE A 291 -16.87 38.25 -9.45
CA PHE A 291 -16.57 39.58 -8.91
C PHE A 291 -17.74 40.56 -9.02
N ALA A 292 -18.67 40.35 -9.95
CA ALA A 292 -19.81 41.19 -10.17
C ALA A 292 -21.00 40.88 -9.22
N ARG A 293 -20.97 39.77 -8.52
CA ARG A 293 -21.99 39.32 -7.54
C ARG A 293 -21.59 39.66 -6.09
#